data_328bcca7eea1c9908caf5c237af0934f
#
_entry.id   328bcca7eea1c9908caf5c237af0934f
#
_cell.length_a   1.000
_cell.length_b   1.000
_cell.length_c   1.000
_cell.angle_alpha   90.00
_cell.angle_beta   90.00
_cell.angle_gamma   90.00
#
_symmetry.space_group_name_H-M   'P 1'
#
loop_
_entity.id
_entity.type
_entity.pdbx_description
1 polymer ?
#
loop_
_entity_poly.entity_id
_entity_poly.type
_entity_poly.pdbx_seq_one_letter_code
_entity_poly.pdbx_strand_id
1 'polypeptide(L)'
;MAKCDECGDETNMPYTCNRCGGKFCGTHRLPENHDCPGLQWDDPQGVWAEETTDTSSGSDGGVLSGLTSDPFRRGGPLAYFRGNMTYVFLGLMWITWGIQYFILPTFTTISPEPFAEQQQLWYDIFTLQSEHPEYVWAWFTSIFSHAGGLYHIAGNSIVIFFFGRLVEEYVGSRDYIFLFLASGVLAGLGQIGLALVTGEPTALYGASGAALALMGVLTVIRPNLTVLIYFIIPTPIWVLTGLYALVSVTGVIGGSVAPGGNVAHGAHLFGLILGLLYGQYVKDKVSLPRETSLGGGRRGGGGGRGPF
;
A
#
# COMPACT_ATOMS: atom_id res chain seq x y z
N MET A 1 25.41 -34.65 -22.15
CA MET A 1 24.11 -35.14 -21.68
C MET A 1 24.10 -35.02 -20.17
N ALA A 2 23.04 -34.58 -19.56
CA ALA A 2 22.90 -34.54 -18.10
C ALA A 2 22.01 -35.72 -17.67
N LYS A 3 22.25 -36.24 -16.46
CA LYS A 3 21.39 -37.29 -15.89
C LYS A 3 20.26 -36.63 -15.10
N CYS A 4 19.09 -37.22 -15.14
CA CYS A 4 17.98 -36.88 -14.29
C CYS A 4 18.25 -37.31 -12.85
N ASP A 5 18.14 -36.42 -11.89
CA ASP A 5 18.41 -36.68 -10.48
C ASP A 5 17.36 -37.64 -9.86
N GLU A 6 16.18 -37.77 -10.48
CA GLU A 6 15.13 -38.70 -10.02
C GLU A 6 15.24 -40.11 -10.63
N CYS A 7 15.25 -40.22 -11.94
CA CYS A 7 15.22 -41.53 -12.61
C CYS A 7 16.58 -42.02 -13.14
N GLY A 8 17.60 -41.14 -13.15
CA GLY A 8 18.93 -41.47 -13.67
C GLY A 8 19.06 -41.47 -15.21
N ASP A 9 17.97 -41.25 -15.94
CA ASP A 9 17.98 -41.24 -17.40
C ASP A 9 18.80 -40.08 -17.97
N GLU A 10 19.49 -40.31 -19.05
CA GLU A 10 20.22 -39.27 -19.76
C GLU A 10 19.25 -38.37 -20.56
N THR A 11 19.36 -37.04 -20.36
CA THR A 11 18.56 -36.06 -21.07
C THR A 11 19.44 -35.04 -21.75
N ASN A 12 19.09 -34.69 -22.98
CA ASN A 12 19.77 -33.62 -23.74
C ASN A 12 19.31 -32.22 -23.32
N MET A 13 18.13 -32.12 -22.69
CA MET A 13 17.56 -30.87 -22.22
C MET A 13 17.13 -31.02 -20.76
N PRO A 14 18.06 -30.87 -19.80
CA PRO A 14 17.72 -30.95 -18.39
C PRO A 14 16.97 -29.70 -17.94
N TYR A 15 15.94 -29.90 -17.17
CA TYR A 15 15.20 -28.84 -16.46
C TYR A 15 15.76 -28.70 -15.05
N THR A 16 16.09 -27.49 -14.64
CA THR A 16 16.49 -27.22 -13.25
C THR A 16 15.25 -26.83 -12.44
N CYS A 17 14.98 -27.57 -11.37
CA CYS A 17 13.90 -27.23 -10.46
C CYS A 17 14.25 -25.96 -9.66
N ASN A 18 13.37 -24.94 -9.71
CA ASN A 18 13.59 -23.67 -9.01
C ASN A 18 13.46 -23.80 -7.47
N ARG A 19 12.91 -24.93 -6.98
CA ARG A 19 12.70 -25.15 -5.54
C ARG A 19 13.85 -25.91 -4.88
N CYS A 20 14.34 -26.97 -5.52
CA CYS A 20 15.42 -27.80 -4.97
C CYS A 20 16.76 -27.66 -5.70
N GLY A 21 16.79 -27.02 -6.88
CA GLY A 21 18.00 -26.86 -7.68
C GLY A 21 18.44 -28.12 -8.45
N GLY A 22 17.73 -29.26 -8.30
CA GLY A 22 18.02 -30.51 -8.99
C GLY A 22 17.77 -30.43 -10.50
N LYS A 23 18.42 -31.35 -11.27
CA LYS A 23 18.31 -31.46 -12.71
C LYS A 23 17.43 -32.63 -13.10
N PHE A 24 16.40 -32.42 -13.88
CA PHE A 24 15.37 -33.40 -14.16
C PHE A 24 15.10 -33.54 -15.67
N CYS A 25 14.63 -34.71 -16.08
CA CYS A 25 14.12 -34.95 -17.43
C CYS A 25 12.71 -34.33 -17.59
N GLY A 26 12.17 -34.35 -18.81
CA GLY A 26 10.85 -33.79 -19.09
C GLY A 26 9.71 -34.34 -18.24
N THR A 27 9.80 -35.63 -17.83
CA THR A 27 8.79 -36.29 -16.99
C THR A 27 8.86 -35.81 -15.54
N HIS A 28 10.05 -35.60 -14.99
CA HIS A 28 10.29 -35.21 -13.60
C HIS A 28 10.56 -33.71 -13.41
N ARG A 29 10.25 -32.88 -14.40
CA ARG A 29 10.53 -31.45 -14.38
C ARG A 29 9.74 -30.66 -13.33
N LEU A 30 8.54 -31.12 -12.99
CA LEU A 30 7.68 -30.45 -12.01
C LEU A 30 8.02 -30.91 -10.59
N PRO A 31 7.95 -30.04 -9.57
CA PRO A 31 8.27 -30.41 -8.18
C PRO A 31 7.48 -31.60 -7.63
N GLU A 32 6.23 -31.77 -8.08
CA GLU A 32 5.33 -32.87 -7.72
C GLU A 32 5.69 -34.20 -8.40
N ASN A 33 6.56 -34.21 -9.42
CA ASN A 33 6.96 -35.37 -10.18
C ASN A 33 8.33 -35.91 -9.76
N HIS A 34 8.94 -35.38 -8.71
CA HIS A 34 10.17 -35.86 -8.08
C HIS A 34 10.12 -35.63 -6.57
N ASP A 35 10.96 -36.32 -5.81
CA ASP A 35 11.07 -36.09 -4.37
C ASP A 35 11.73 -34.74 -4.08
N CYS A 36 10.90 -33.66 -4.19
CA CYS A 36 11.37 -32.29 -4.09
C CYS A 36 11.41 -31.81 -2.64
N PRO A 37 12.60 -31.66 -2.03
CA PRO A 37 12.71 -31.13 -0.67
C PRO A 37 12.05 -29.74 -0.50
N GLY A 38 11.95 -28.96 -1.57
CA GLY A 38 11.30 -27.66 -1.56
C GLY A 38 9.77 -27.72 -1.41
N LEU A 39 9.11 -28.86 -1.66
CA LEU A 39 7.68 -29.03 -1.40
C LEU A 39 7.38 -29.21 0.09
N GLN A 40 8.30 -29.83 0.84
CA GLN A 40 8.12 -30.10 2.27
C GLN A 40 8.16 -28.82 3.13
N TRP A 41 8.72 -27.73 2.60
CA TRP A 41 8.83 -26.45 3.32
C TRP A 41 7.64 -25.52 3.10
N ASP A 42 6.93 -25.66 1.97
CA ASP A 42 5.89 -24.71 1.55
C ASP A 42 4.45 -25.20 1.78
N ASP A 43 4.24 -26.50 1.99
CA ASP A 43 2.90 -27.08 2.16
C ASP A 43 2.89 -28.25 3.15
N PRO A 44 2.71 -27.95 4.45
CA PRO A 44 2.47 -29.00 5.45
C PRO A 44 1.10 -29.70 5.26
N GLN A 45 0.26 -29.22 4.34
CA GLN A 45 -1.03 -29.80 4.01
C GLN A 45 -1.24 -29.63 2.50
N GLY A 46 -1.03 -30.72 1.74
CA GLY A 46 -1.21 -30.78 0.29
C GLY A 46 -2.58 -30.23 -0.12
N VAL A 47 -2.63 -29.53 -1.25
CA VAL A 47 -3.82 -28.84 -1.82
C VAL A 47 -5.02 -29.77 -2.04
N TRP A 48 -4.87 -31.09 -1.84
CA TRP A 48 -5.88 -32.13 -2.06
C TRP A 48 -5.96 -33.13 -0.90
N ALA A 49 -5.74 -32.71 0.36
CA ALA A 49 -6.08 -33.55 1.52
C ALA A 49 -7.60 -33.49 1.72
N GLU A 50 -8.27 -34.59 1.36
CA GLU A 50 -9.62 -34.93 1.77
C GLU A 50 -9.73 -34.78 3.28
N GLU A 51 -10.74 -34.06 3.79
CA GLU A 51 -11.01 -33.89 5.22
C GLU A 51 -11.18 -35.26 5.90
N THR A 52 -10.11 -35.81 6.42
CA THR A 52 -10.23 -36.81 7.48
C THR A 52 -10.28 -36.06 8.81
N THR A 53 -11.45 -36.04 9.40
CA THR A 53 -11.71 -35.62 10.77
C THR A 53 -10.92 -36.46 11.74
N ASP A 54 -9.69 -36.05 12.09
CA ASP A 54 -9.01 -36.52 13.27
C ASP A 54 -9.02 -35.44 14.36
N THR A 55 -9.98 -35.61 15.24
CA THR A 55 -9.99 -35.02 16.57
C THR A 55 -8.80 -35.54 17.38
N SER A 56 -7.71 -34.81 17.41
CA SER A 56 -6.71 -34.92 18.45
C SER A 56 -6.54 -33.58 19.14
N SER A 57 -7.11 -33.54 20.33
CA SER A 57 -6.97 -32.57 21.41
C SER A 57 -5.50 -32.19 21.67
N GLY A 58 -5.18 -30.93 21.51
CA GLY A 58 -3.93 -30.28 21.93
C GLY A 58 -4.28 -28.89 22.48
N SER A 59 -4.50 -28.88 23.75
CA SER A 59 -4.71 -27.88 24.78
C SER A 59 -4.11 -26.48 24.57
N ASP A 60 -4.85 -25.52 25.13
CA ASP A 60 -4.40 -24.25 25.71
C ASP A 60 -3.86 -23.17 24.79
N GLY A 61 -4.74 -22.64 23.97
CA GLY A 61 -4.64 -21.28 23.49
C GLY A 61 -5.80 -20.47 24.04
N GLY A 62 -5.60 -19.75 25.14
CA GLY A 62 -6.62 -18.87 25.71
C GLY A 62 -7.13 -17.86 24.66
N VAL A 63 -8.33 -17.31 24.89
CA VAL A 63 -9.03 -16.33 24.03
C VAL A 63 -8.13 -15.15 23.59
N LEU A 64 -7.06 -14.87 24.33
CA LEU A 64 -6.05 -13.85 24.03
C LEU A 64 -5.05 -14.25 22.92
N SER A 65 -4.82 -15.53 22.67
CA SER A 65 -3.92 -15.96 21.58
C SER A 65 -4.54 -15.75 20.18
N GLY A 66 -5.87 -15.72 20.09
CA GLY A 66 -6.59 -15.36 18.85
C GLY A 66 -6.44 -13.89 18.47
N LEU A 67 -6.22 -13.01 19.44
CA LEU A 67 -6.05 -11.56 19.21
C LEU A 67 -4.64 -11.18 18.73
N THR A 68 -3.64 -12.05 18.97
CA THR A 68 -2.24 -11.84 18.55
C THR A 68 -1.91 -12.48 17.21
N SER A 69 -2.79 -13.33 16.66
CA SER A 69 -2.59 -13.94 15.34
C SER A 69 -2.89 -12.92 14.25
N ASP A 70 -2.01 -12.83 13.25
CA ASP A 70 -2.21 -11.99 12.06
C ASP A 70 -3.54 -12.41 11.36
N PRO A 71 -4.55 -11.54 11.30
CA PRO A 71 -5.85 -11.86 10.68
C PRO A 71 -5.74 -12.14 9.17
N PHE A 72 -4.64 -11.70 8.53
CA PHE A 72 -4.34 -11.91 7.12
C PHE A 72 -3.50 -13.17 6.87
N ARG A 73 -3.15 -13.97 7.89
CA ARG A 73 -2.45 -15.25 7.70
C ARG A 73 -3.27 -16.19 6.82
N ARG A 74 -2.64 -17.14 6.15
CA ARG A 74 -3.34 -18.20 5.39
C ARG A 74 -4.34 -18.92 6.31
N GLY A 75 -5.61 -18.98 5.89
CA GLY A 75 -6.72 -19.51 6.72
C GLY A 75 -7.28 -18.54 7.77
N GLY A 76 -6.77 -17.32 7.86
CA GLY A 76 -7.37 -16.27 8.71
C GLY A 76 -8.63 -15.66 8.08
N PRO A 77 -9.47 -14.96 8.89
CA PRO A 77 -10.75 -14.41 8.43
C PRO A 77 -10.59 -13.36 7.32
N LEU A 78 -9.44 -12.69 7.22
CA LEU A 78 -9.15 -11.67 6.22
C LEU A 78 -8.13 -12.14 5.17
N ALA A 79 -7.88 -13.46 5.07
CA ALA A 79 -6.92 -14.02 4.12
C ALA A 79 -7.20 -13.62 2.65
N TYR A 80 -8.49 -13.50 2.29
CA TYR A 80 -8.93 -13.07 0.95
C TYR A 80 -8.43 -11.66 0.59
N PHE A 81 -8.35 -10.75 1.56
CA PHE A 81 -7.93 -9.36 1.35
C PHE A 81 -6.41 -9.18 1.40
N ARG A 82 -5.65 -10.24 1.66
CA ARG A 82 -4.20 -10.18 1.68
C ARG A 82 -3.64 -9.77 0.31
N GLY A 83 -2.85 -8.70 0.29
CA GLY A 83 -2.33 -8.11 -0.94
C GLY A 83 -3.38 -7.34 -1.77
N ASN A 84 -4.59 -7.12 -1.21
CA ASN A 84 -5.69 -6.44 -1.89
C ASN A 84 -6.25 -5.23 -1.12
N MET A 85 -5.61 -4.80 -0.04
CA MET A 85 -6.12 -3.71 0.80
C MET A 85 -6.12 -2.36 0.08
N THR A 86 -5.20 -2.16 -0.86
CA THR A 86 -5.22 -0.99 -1.75
C THR A 86 -6.56 -0.87 -2.48
N TYR A 87 -7.07 -1.98 -3.02
CA TYR A 87 -8.39 -1.98 -3.71
C TYR A 87 -9.56 -1.80 -2.74
N VAL A 88 -9.45 -2.31 -1.52
CA VAL A 88 -10.46 -2.08 -0.47
C VAL A 88 -10.55 -0.59 -0.14
N PHE A 89 -9.43 0.08 0.04
CA PHE A 89 -9.42 1.52 0.31
C PHE A 89 -9.92 2.36 -0.86
N LEU A 90 -9.53 2.00 -2.09
CA LEU A 90 -10.10 2.61 -3.29
C LEU A 90 -11.62 2.42 -3.34
N GLY A 91 -12.11 1.19 -3.09
CA GLY A 91 -13.54 0.90 -3.03
C GLY A 91 -14.27 1.75 -1.98
N LEU A 92 -13.71 1.86 -0.76
CA LEU A 92 -14.26 2.71 0.30
C LEU A 92 -14.32 4.19 -0.11
N MET A 93 -13.27 4.72 -0.77
CA MET A 93 -13.28 6.09 -1.29
C MET A 93 -14.43 6.32 -2.28
N TRP A 94 -14.60 5.42 -3.26
CA TRP A 94 -15.66 5.55 -4.26
C TRP A 94 -17.05 5.32 -3.68
N ILE A 95 -17.23 4.41 -2.72
CA ILE A 95 -18.49 4.21 -1.99
C ILE A 95 -18.82 5.47 -1.19
N THR A 96 -17.87 6.02 -0.44
CA THR A 96 -18.06 7.26 0.33
C THR A 96 -18.43 8.42 -0.59
N TRP A 97 -17.73 8.57 -1.71
CA TRP A 97 -18.04 9.58 -2.71
C TRP A 97 -19.45 9.39 -3.29
N GLY A 98 -19.85 8.15 -3.58
CA GLY A 98 -21.19 7.83 -4.03
C GLY A 98 -22.27 8.20 -3.00
N ILE A 99 -22.01 7.93 -1.72
CA ILE A 99 -22.90 8.33 -0.61
C ILE A 99 -23.01 9.85 -0.55
N GLN A 100 -21.89 10.57 -0.65
CA GLN A 100 -21.85 12.03 -0.57
C GLN A 100 -22.63 12.71 -1.70
N TYR A 101 -22.58 12.19 -2.92
CA TYR A 101 -23.14 12.84 -4.11
C TYR A 101 -24.51 12.34 -4.56
N PHE A 102 -24.87 11.09 -4.25
CA PHE A 102 -26.11 10.50 -4.73
C PHE A 102 -27.08 10.13 -3.60
N ILE A 103 -26.57 9.61 -2.48
CA ILE A 103 -27.45 9.11 -1.41
C ILE A 103 -27.84 10.24 -0.48
N LEU A 104 -26.88 10.95 0.08
CA LEU A 104 -27.15 12.01 1.05
C LEU A 104 -28.05 13.12 0.49
N PRO A 105 -27.81 13.67 -0.72
CA PRO A 105 -28.70 14.67 -1.30
C PRO A 105 -30.15 14.17 -1.51
N THR A 106 -30.33 12.88 -1.82
CA THR A 106 -31.68 12.30 -2.01
C THR A 106 -32.46 12.29 -0.72
N PHE A 107 -31.83 11.92 0.41
CA PHE A 107 -32.49 11.92 1.71
C PHE A 107 -32.75 13.33 2.23
N THR A 108 -31.86 14.26 1.93
CA THR A 108 -31.97 15.64 2.40
C THR A 108 -32.99 16.46 1.59
N THR A 109 -33.24 16.11 0.33
CA THR A 109 -34.34 16.76 -0.47
C THR A 109 -35.73 16.32 -0.04
N ILE A 110 -35.87 15.20 0.66
CA ILE A 110 -37.16 14.71 1.18
C ILE A 110 -37.49 15.34 2.54
N SER A 111 -36.50 15.83 3.29
CA SER A 111 -36.68 16.54 4.56
C SER A 111 -37.00 18.00 4.32
N PRO A 112 -38.00 18.57 5.02
CA PRO A 112 -38.34 19.99 4.93
C PRO A 112 -37.32 20.92 5.61
N GLU A 113 -36.19 20.39 6.09
CA GLU A 113 -35.15 21.15 6.80
C GLU A 113 -34.39 22.11 5.87
N PRO A 114 -33.94 23.25 6.40
CA PRO A 114 -33.20 24.25 5.63
C PRO A 114 -31.93 23.67 5.00
N PHE A 115 -31.60 24.08 3.78
CA PHE A 115 -30.39 23.68 3.04
C PHE A 115 -29.10 23.85 3.86
N ALA A 116 -29.05 24.83 4.75
CA ALA A 116 -27.90 25.08 5.64
C ALA A 116 -27.64 23.92 6.64
N GLU A 117 -28.68 23.31 7.23
CA GLU A 117 -28.52 22.19 8.16
C GLU A 117 -28.03 20.94 7.47
N GLN A 118 -28.46 20.71 6.23
CA GLN A 118 -27.99 19.60 5.40
C GLN A 118 -26.52 19.75 5.06
N GLN A 119 -26.10 20.97 4.75
CA GLN A 119 -24.70 21.27 4.49
C GLN A 119 -23.85 21.07 5.75
N GLN A 120 -24.34 21.49 6.91
CA GLN A 120 -23.65 21.31 8.18
C GLN A 120 -23.48 19.81 8.49
N LEU A 121 -24.52 18.99 8.34
CA LEU A 121 -24.44 17.53 8.53
C LEU A 121 -23.38 16.90 7.64
N TRP A 122 -23.28 17.34 6.38
CA TRP A 122 -22.24 16.87 5.46
C TRP A 122 -20.84 17.20 5.99
N TYR A 123 -20.63 18.46 6.46
CA TYR A 123 -19.37 18.86 7.06
C TYR A 123 -19.04 18.06 8.31
N ASP A 124 -19.99 17.86 9.21
CA ASP A 124 -19.79 17.16 10.49
C ASP A 124 -19.45 15.68 10.32
N ILE A 125 -19.97 15.04 9.26
CA ILE A 125 -19.70 13.62 9.01
C ILE A 125 -18.39 13.42 8.22
N PHE A 126 -18.15 14.26 7.21
CA PHE A 126 -17.17 13.97 6.16
C PHE A 126 -15.92 14.84 6.18
N THR A 127 -15.86 15.86 7.04
CA THR A 127 -14.70 16.75 7.11
C THR A 127 -14.09 16.75 8.52
N LEU A 128 -12.78 16.79 8.57
CA LEU A 128 -12.05 17.05 9.80
C LEU A 128 -11.91 18.56 9.96
N GLN A 129 -12.46 19.10 11.05
CA GLN A 129 -12.62 20.55 11.28
C GLN A 129 -11.80 21.00 12.49
N SER A 130 -11.18 22.18 12.39
CA SER A 130 -10.47 22.80 13.52
C SER A 130 -11.41 23.32 14.62
N GLU A 131 -12.68 23.60 14.27
CA GLU A 131 -13.70 24.06 15.19
C GLU A 131 -14.31 22.92 16.01
N HIS A 132 -14.27 21.67 15.45
CA HIS A 132 -14.81 20.46 16.07
C HIS A 132 -13.81 19.30 16.02
N PRO A 133 -12.61 19.45 16.61
CA PRO A 133 -11.60 18.37 16.61
C PRO A 133 -12.03 17.15 17.43
N GLU A 134 -13.03 17.27 18.29
CA GLU A 134 -13.64 16.20 19.09
C GLU A 134 -14.48 15.22 18.26
N TYR A 135 -14.81 15.52 17.03
CA TYR A 135 -15.52 14.62 16.12
C TYR A 135 -14.58 13.50 15.63
N VAL A 136 -14.31 12.54 16.53
CA VAL A 136 -13.31 11.47 16.28
C VAL A 136 -13.62 10.58 15.08
N TRP A 137 -14.90 10.45 14.70
CA TRP A 137 -15.27 9.76 13.47
C TRP A 137 -14.73 10.48 12.21
N ALA A 138 -14.69 11.82 12.24
CA ALA A 138 -14.20 12.63 11.14
C ALA A 138 -12.70 12.46 10.90
N TRP A 139 -11.93 11.99 11.89
CA TRP A 139 -10.52 11.63 11.71
C TRP A 139 -10.34 10.53 10.67
N PHE A 140 -11.32 9.64 10.57
CA PHE A 140 -11.30 8.51 9.63
C PHE A 140 -12.17 8.78 8.39
N THR A 141 -13.40 9.28 8.57
CA THR A 141 -14.30 9.50 7.44
C THR A 141 -13.76 10.53 6.46
N SER A 142 -13.07 11.56 6.94
CA SER A 142 -12.44 12.57 6.10
C SER A 142 -11.39 12.01 5.14
N ILE A 143 -10.65 10.94 5.51
CA ILE A 143 -9.66 10.29 4.65
C ILE A 143 -10.33 9.72 3.38
N PHE A 144 -11.53 9.15 3.53
CA PHE A 144 -12.27 8.53 2.43
C PHE A 144 -13.19 9.52 1.69
N SER A 145 -13.36 10.73 2.23
CA SER A 145 -14.24 11.76 1.68
C SER A 145 -13.57 12.55 0.57
N HIS A 146 -14.31 12.85 -0.49
CA HIS A 146 -13.83 13.63 -1.62
C HIS A 146 -14.90 14.58 -2.12
N ALA A 147 -14.65 15.88 -2.06
CA ALA A 147 -15.48 16.92 -2.67
C ALA A 147 -14.72 17.63 -3.80
N GLY A 148 -15.37 18.57 -4.47
CA GLY A 148 -14.75 19.30 -5.58
C GLY A 148 -14.79 18.57 -6.92
N GLY A 149 -15.63 17.54 -7.06
CA GLY A 149 -15.85 16.82 -8.31
C GLY A 149 -14.90 15.63 -8.52
N LEU A 150 -14.97 15.05 -9.72
CA LEU A 150 -14.24 13.82 -10.09
C LEU A 150 -12.71 13.96 -10.03
N TYR A 151 -12.16 15.14 -10.25
CA TYR A 151 -10.71 15.33 -10.33
C TYR A 151 -10.00 14.99 -9.01
N HIS A 152 -10.61 15.34 -7.87
CA HIS A 152 -10.02 15.09 -6.56
C HIS A 152 -9.97 13.61 -6.23
N ILE A 153 -11.10 12.90 -6.37
CA ILE A 153 -11.13 11.45 -6.12
C ILE A 153 -10.31 10.68 -7.16
N ALA A 154 -10.36 11.06 -8.44
CA ALA A 154 -9.59 10.40 -9.50
C ALA A 154 -8.08 10.58 -9.29
N GLY A 155 -7.62 11.77 -8.95
CA GLY A 155 -6.21 12.05 -8.66
C GLY A 155 -5.70 11.21 -7.49
N ASN A 156 -6.41 11.21 -6.35
CA ASN A 156 -6.07 10.34 -5.22
C ASN A 156 -6.11 8.86 -5.59
N SER A 157 -7.13 8.43 -6.36
CA SER A 157 -7.25 7.03 -6.79
C SER A 157 -6.06 6.58 -7.64
N ILE A 158 -5.59 7.41 -8.57
CA ILE A 158 -4.42 7.09 -9.41
C ILE A 158 -3.18 6.91 -8.53
N VAL A 159 -2.91 7.86 -7.65
CA VAL A 159 -1.73 7.81 -6.77
C VAL A 159 -1.78 6.58 -5.85
N ILE A 160 -2.93 6.33 -5.20
CA ILE A 160 -3.11 5.19 -4.29
C ILE A 160 -3.06 3.87 -5.07
N PHE A 161 -3.64 3.79 -6.27
CA PHE A 161 -3.58 2.58 -7.09
C PHE A 161 -2.14 2.17 -7.41
N PHE A 162 -1.30 3.10 -7.85
CA PHE A 162 0.07 2.78 -8.22
C PHE A 162 0.98 2.64 -7.01
N PHE A 163 0.98 3.61 -6.11
CA PHE A 163 1.90 3.62 -4.97
C PHE A 163 1.45 2.71 -3.84
N GLY A 164 0.13 2.63 -3.61
CA GLY A 164 -0.43 1.78 -2.56
C GLY A 164 -0.12 0.31 -2.82
N ARG A 165 -0.32 -0.17 -4.04
CA ARG A 165 0.02 -1.55 -4.40
C ARG A 165 1.47 -1.90 -4.17
N LEU A 166 2.38 -1.01 -4.61
CA LEU A 166 3.82 -1.22 -4.42
C LEU A 166 4.19 -1.24 -2.94
N VAL A 167 3.67 -0.29 -2.15
CA VAL A 167 3.93 -0.27 -0.70
C VAL A 167 3.34 -1.49 -0.02
N GLU A 168 2.09 -1.88 -0.34
CA GLU A 168 1.45 -3.07 0.22
C GLU A 168 2.25 -4.35 -0.08
N GLU A 169 2.81 -4.46 -1.29
CA GLU A 169 3.67 -5.59 -1.68
C GLU A 169 4.95 -5.64 -0.83
N TYR A 170 5.54 -4.49 -0.49
CA TYR A 170 6.78 -4.43 0.29
C TYR A 170 6.58 -4.65 1.78
N VAL A 171 5.55 -4.03 2.39
CA VAL A 171 5.36 -4.05 3.83
C VAL A 171 4.31 -5.06 4.31
N GLY A 172 3.50 -5.60 3.38
CA GLY A 172 2.36 -6.48 3.67
C GLY A 172 1.10 -5.70 4.06
N SER A 173 -0.06 -6.38 3.92
CA SER A 173 -1.38 -5.73 4.08
C SER A 173 -1.61 -5.14 5.47
N ARG A 174 -1.14 -5.80 6.54
CA ARG A 174 -1.31 -5.33 7.92
C ARG A 174 -0.63 -3.98 8.14
N ASP A 175 0.65 -3.90 7.79
CA ASP A 175 1.45 -2.70 7.96
C ASP A 175 1.01 -1.59 7.01
N TYR A 176 0.56 -1.96 5.80
CA TYR A 176 -0.04 -1.04 4.85
C TYR A 176 -1.32 -0.37 5.39
N ILE A 177 -2.24 -1.15 5.99
CA ILE A 177 -3.47 -0.62 6.61
C ILE A 177 -3.09 0.38 7.70
N PHE A 178 -2.19 -0.02 8.60
CA PHE A 178 -1.74 0.84 9.69
C PHE A 178 -1.10 2.12 9.15
N LEU A 179 -0.18 2.01 8.19
CA LEU A 179 0.48 3.14 7.57
C LEU A 179 -0.54 4.11 6.94
N PHE A 180 -1.46 3.58 6.11
CA PHE A 180 -2.43 4.40 5.40
C PHE A 180 -3.36 5.17 6.35
N LEU A 181 -3.96 4.46 7.30
CA LEU A 181 -4.89 5.08 8.25
C LEU A 181 -4.18 6.01 9.23
N ALA A 182 -3.07 5.57 9.82
CA ALA A 182 -2.33 6.39 10.77
C ALA A 182 -1.76 7.65 10.11
N SER A 183 -1.17 7.54 8.91
CA SER A 183 -0.65 8.71 8.21
C SER A 183 -1.76 9.67 7.77
N GLY A 184 -2.91 9.16 7.33
CA GLY A 184 -4.07 9.99 7.00
C GLY A 184 -4.59 10.77 8.20
N VAL A 185 -4.81 10.08 9.33
CA VAL A 185 -5.25 10.71 10.59
C VAL A 185 -4.23 11.73 11.08
N LEU A 186 -2.95 11.35 11.20
CA LEU A 186 -1.91 12.22 11.74
C LEU A 186 -1.63 13.42 10.82
N ALA A 187 -1.71 13.23 9.50
CA ALA A 187 -1.61 14.33 8.54
C ALA A 187 -2.76 15.34 8.71
N GLY A 188 -3.99 14.83 8.85
CA GLY A 188 -5.16 15.66 9.13
C GLY A 188 -5.04 16.42 10.44
N LEU A 189 -4.70 15.72 11.53
CA LEU A 189 -4.49 16.34 12.84
C LEU A 189 -3.32 17.35 12.84
N GLY A 190 -2.27 17.09 12.05
CA GLY A 190 -1.18 18.03 11.85
C GLY A 190 -1.66 19.35 11.21
N GLN A 191 -2.57 19.27 10.24
CA GLN A 191 -3.21 20.48 9.66
C GLN A 191 -4.09 21.18 10.68
N ILE A 192 -4.86 20.45 11.50
CA ILE A 192 -5.65 21.05 12.59
C ILE A 192 -4.74 21.76 13.59
N GLY A 193 -3.63 21.11 14.00
CA GLY A 193 -2.62 21.74 14.87
C GLY A 193 -2.06 23.04 14.29
N LEU A 194 -1.78 23.06 12.98
CA LEU A 194 -1.34 24.26 12.28
C LEU A 194 -2.42 25.36 12.33
N ALA A 195 -3.68 25.02 12.05
CA ALA A 195 -4.80 25.93 12.12
C ALA A 195 -4.97 26.57 13.51
N LEU A 196 -4.82 25.77 14.57
CA LEU A 196 -4.88 26.28 15.95
C LEU A 196 -3.74 27.24 16.29
N VAL A 197 -2.54 27.03 15.71
CA VAL A 197 -1.38 27.92 15.93
C VAL A 197 -1.51 29.22 15.13
N THR A 198 -2.03 29.13 13.90
CA THR A 198 -2.17 30.32 13.01
C THR A 198 -3.44 31.13 13.29
N GLY A 199 -4.41 30.51 13.98
CA GLY A 199 -5.74 31.11 14.21
C GLY A 199 -6.65 31.11 12.97
N GLU A 200 -6.28 30.38 11.92
CA GLU A 200 -7.04 30.28 10.68
C GLU A 200 -7.90 29.02 10.68
N PRO A 201 -9.25 29.13 10.78
CA PRO A 201 -10.13 27.96 10.76
C PRO A 201 -9.92 27.13 9.49
N THR A 202 -9.93 25.80 9.65
CA THR A 202 -9.77 24.88 8.52
C THR A 202 -10.72 23.69 8.63
N ALA A 203 -11.18 23.25 7.46
CA ALA A 203 -11.88 21.98 7.30
C ALA A 203 -11.24 21.23 6.13
N LEU A 204 -10.90 19.95 6.33
CA LEU A 204 -10.19 19.16 5.32
C LEU A 204 -10.79 17.79 5.14
N TYR A 205 -10.59 17.24 3.96
CA TYR A 205 -10.99 15.92 3.54
C TYR A 205 -10.10 15.44 2.39
N GLY A 206 -10.02 14.13 2.19
CA GLY A 206 -9.27 13.48 1.12
C GLY A 206 -8.12 12.61 1.61
N ALA A 207 -7.84 11.58 0.83
CA ALA A 207 -6.80 10.61 1.10
C ALA A 207 -5.37 11.12 0.80
N SER A 208 -5.21 12.38 0.38
CA SER A 208 -3.93 12.89 -0.15
C SER A 208 -2.80 12.89 0.87
N GLY A 209 -3.08 13.09 2.16
CA GLY A 209 -2.08 12.96 3.21
C GLY A 209 -1.51 11.53 3.30
N ALA A 210 -2.40 10.52 3.28
CA ALA A 210 -1.99 9.10 3.22
C ALA A 210 -1.28 8.78 1.89
N ALA A 211 -1.77 9.27 0.76
CA ALA A 211 -1.16 9.07 -0.56
C ALA A 211 0.27 9.62 -0.63
N LEU A 212 0.51 10.79 -0.04
CA LEU A 212 1.85 11.37 0.05
C LEU A 212 2.75 10.63 1.02
N ALA A 213 2.19 10.02 2.08
CA ALA A 213 2.95 9.10 2.93
C ALA A 213 3.42 7.87 2.14
N LEU A 214 2.56 7.26 1.31
CA LEU A 214 2.96 6.16 0.43
C LEU A 214 4.09 6.57 -0.53
N MET A 215 4.01 7.77 -1.11
CA MET A 215 5.07 8.33 -1.95
C MET A 215 6.37 8.53 -1.17
N GLY A 216 6.29 9.03 0.06
CA GLY A 216 7.44 9.19 0.95
C GLY A 216 8.14 7.87 1.26
N VAL A 217 7.36 6.81 1.56
CA VAL A 217 7.89 5.45 1.76
C VAL A 217 8.66 4.98 0.53
N LEU A 218 8.05 5.06 -0.65
CA LEU A 218 8.69 4.62 -1.90
C LEU A 218 9.94 5.43 -2.24
N THR A 219 9.95 6.72 -1.91
CA THR A 219 11.13 7.57 -2.11
C THR A 219 12.34 7.07 -1.32
N VAL A 220 12.11 6.52 -0.13
CA VAL A 220 13.19 5.97 0.70
C VAL A 220 13.60 4.58 0.25
N ILE A 221 12.63 3.68 -0.01
CA ILE A 221 12.94 2.28 -0.36
C ILE A 221 13.35 2.12 -1.84
N ARG A 222 12.80 2.92 -2.74
CA ARG A 222 13.04 2.84 -4.20
C ARG A 222 13.25 4.23 -4.81
N PRO A 223 14.29 5.01 -4.42
CA PRO A 223 14.47 6.40 -4.84
C PRO A 223 14.53 6.58 -6.36
N ASN A 224 15.03 5.58 -7.08
CA ASN A 224 15.13 5.60 -8.54
C ASN A 224 13.89 5.02 -9.25
N LEU A 225 12.80 4.74 -8.51
CA LEU A 225 11.54 4.35 -9.13
C LEU A 225 11.09 5.43 -10.10
N THR A 226 10.98 5.08 -11.37
CA THR A 226 10.55 6.01 -12.42
C THR A 226 9.03 6.01 -12.51
N VAL A 227 8.43 7.19 -12.33
CA VAL A 227 7.00 7.46 -12.50
C VAL A 227 6.80 8.22 -13.81
N LEU A 228 5.85 7.80 -14.63
CA LEU A 228 5.51 8.49 -15.86
C LEU A 228 4.47 9.58 -15.58
N ILE A 229 4.90 10.85 -15.50
CA ILE A 229 3.98 11.98 -15.39
C ILE A 229 3.21 12.09 -16.71
N TYR A 230 1.89 12.20 -16.61
CA TYR A 230 0.97 12.18 -17.76
C TYR A 230 1.22 11.00 -18.71
N PHE A 231 1.74 9.87 -18.19
CA PHE A 231 2.13 8.65 -18.95
C PHE A 231 3.21 8.87 -20.02
N ILE A 232 3.90 10.00 -20.01
CA ILE A 232 4.85 10.41 -21.03
C ILE A 232 6.23 10.74 -20.45
N ILE A 233 6.28 11.51 -19.36
CA ILE A 233 7.53 12.08 -18.84
C ILE A 233 8.09 11.18 -17.73
N PRO A 234 9.18 10.43 -18.00
CA PRO A 234 9.80 9.58 -16.97
C PRO A 234 10.47 10.46 -15.91
N THR A 235 9.97 10.38 -14.69
CA THR A 235 10.45 11.20 -13.58
C THR A 235 10.78 10.30 -12.39
N PRO A 236 11.99 10.36 -11.82
CA PRO A 236 12.32 9.64 -10.60
C PRO A 236 11.43 10.10 -9.44
N ILE A 237 11.01 9.15 -8.59
CA ILE A 237 10.07 9.45 -7.51
C ILE A 237 10.61 10.50 -6.52
N TRP A 238 11.92 10.55 -6.29
CA TRP A 238 12.53 11.56 -5.42
C TRP A 238 12.35 13.00 -5.95
N VAL A 239 12.29 13.18 -7.29
CA VAL A 239 12.01 14.48 -7.90
C VAL A 239 10.57 14.89 -7.62
N LEU A 240 9.62 13.96 -7.80
CA LEU A 240 8.21 14.21 -7.47
C LEU A 240 8.04 14.56 -5.99
N THR A 241 8.69 13.81 -5.13
CA THR A 241 8.65 14.03 -3.68
C THR A 241 9.21 15.42 -3.32
N GLY A 242 10.34 15.78 -3.90
CA GLY A 242 10.94 17.12 -3.71
C GLY A 242 10.04 18.24 -4.21
N LEU A 243 9.42 18.05 -5.37
CA LEU A 243 8.48 19.03 -5.92
C LEU A 243 7.24 19.19 -5.03
N TYR A 244 6.64 18.09 -4.59
CA TYR A 244 5.50 18.14 -3.66
C TYR A 244 5.86 18.75 -2.31
N ALA A 245 7.04 18.44 -1.77
CA ALA A 245 7.54 19.07 -0.55
C ALA A 245 7.67 20.59 -0.74
N LEU A 246 8.26 21.04 -1.84
CA LEU A 246 8.40 22.47 -2.15
C LEU A 246 7.04 23.16 -2.25
N VAL A 247 6.10 22.59 -3.02
CA VAL A 247 4.73 23.13 -3.16
C VAL A 247 4.02 23.16 -1.81
N SER A 248 4.16 22.13 -0.99
CA SER A 248 3.52 22.08 0.33
C SER A 248 4.12 23.11 1.29
N VAL A 249 5.43 23.28 1.32
CA VAL A 249 6.09 24.29 2.16
C VAL A 249 5.70 25.71 1.71
N THR A 250 5.75 25.99 0.42
CA THR A 250 5.35 27.31 -0.11
C THR A 250 3.87 27.59 0.13
N GLY A 251 3.01 26.55 0.05
CA GLY A 251 1.58 26.67 0.36
C GLY A 251 1.30 26.95 1.84
N VAL A 252 2.06 26.33 2.76
CA VAL A 252 1.95 26.61 4.20
C VAL A 252 2.39 28.03 4.51
N ILE A 253 3.49 28.52 3.90
CA ILE A 253 4.02 29.87 4.15
C ILE A 253 3.17 30.95 3.45
N GLY A 254 2.73 30.67 2.22
CA GLY A 254 2.00 31.62 1.37
C GLY A 254 0.50 31.72 1.66
N GLY A 255 -0.04 30.86 2.50
CA GLY A 255 -1.47 30.82 2.80
C GLY A 255 -2.34 30.59 1.56
N SER A 256 -3.54 31.17 1.55
CA SER A 256 -4.55 30.98 0.48
C SER A 256 -4.19 31.59 -0.89
N VAL A 257 -3.01 32.18 -1.05
CA VAL A 257 -2.54 32.76 -2.32
C VAL A 257 -1.88 31.73 -3.24
N ALA A 258 -1.61 30.54 -2.75
CA ALA A 258 -1.01 29.48 -3.55
C ALA A 258 -1.93 29.01 -4.70
N PRO A 259 -1.39 28.71 -5.90
CA PRO A 259 -2.19 28.15 -6.99
C PRO A 259 -2.86 26.85 -6.55
N GLY A 260 -4.20 26.80 -6.60
CA GLY A 260 -4.98 25.61 -6.21
C GLY A 260 -5.97 25.84 -5.08
N GLY A 261 -6.08 27.05 -4.53
CA GLY A 261 -7.14 27.43 -3.57
C GLY A 261 -7.06 26.64 -2.25
N ASN A 262 -8.12 25.96 -1.86
CA ASN A 262 -8.29 25.30 -0.56
C ASN A 262 -7.56 23.95 -0.43
N VAL A 263 -6.27 23.88 -0.72
CA VAL A 263 -5.47 22.67 -0.51
C VAL A 263 -4.86 22.68 0.90
N ALA A 264 -5.04 21.59 1.66
CA ALA A 264 -4.46 21.42 2.99
C ALA A 264 -2.95 21.09 2.90
N HIS A 265 -2.15 22.10 2.54
CA HIS A 265 -0.71 21.96 2.32
C HIS A 265 0.03 21.43 3.54
N GLY A 266 -0.41 21.76 4.76
CA GLY A 266 0.13 21.21 5.99
C GLY A 266 -0.10 19.70 6.08
N ALA A 267 -1.33 19.24 5.81
CA ALA A 267 -1.62 17.79 5.79
C ALA A 267 -0.75 17.04 4.77
N HIS A 268 -0.53 17.63 3.59
CA HIS A 268 0.36 17.07 2.59
C HIS A 268 1.81 16.93 3.09
N LEU A 269 2.33 17.98 3.72
CA LEU A 269 3.69 17.98 4.26
C LEU A 269 3.83 16.98 5.41
N PHE A 270 2.88 16.96 6.36
CA PHE A 270 2.87 15.99 7.44
C PHE A 270 2.81 14.55 6.93
N GLY A 271 1.91 14.26 5.99
CA GLY A 271 1.81 12.94 5.37
C GLY A 271 3.13 12.50 4.73
N LEU A 272 3.75 13.38 3.94
CA LEU A 272 5.03 13.12 3.31
C LEU A 272 6.15 12.83 4.33
N ILE A 273 6.27 13.63 5.38
CA ILE A 273 7.26 13.45 6.45
C ILE A 273 7.05 12.09 7.14
N LEU A 274 5.80 11.76 7.50
CA LEU A 274 5.47 10.47 8.12
C LEU A 274 5.87 9.30 7.21
N GLY A 275 5.60 9.41 5.91
CA GLY A 275 6.01 8.41 4.93
C GLY A 275 7.52 8.25 4.81
N LEU A 276 8.28 9.34 4.78
CA LEU A 276 9.74 9.31 4.76
C LEU A 276 10.30 8.65 6.03
N LEU A 277 9.77 8.99 7.21
CA LEU A 277 10.17 8.40 8.48
C LEU A 277 9.86 6.90 8.54
N TYR A 278 8.64 6.50 8.14
CA TYR A 278 8.27 5.09 8.09
C TYR A 278 9.12 4.33 7.06
N GLY A 279 9.39 4.92 5.90
CA GLY A 279 10.29 4.36 4.89
C GLY A 279 11.69 4.09 5.46
N GLN A 280 12.26 5.02 6.23
CA GLN A 280 13.54 4.81 6.91
C GLN A 280 13.48 3.65 7.92
N TYR A 281 12.38 3.51 8.64
CA TYR A 281 12.19 2.43 9.60
C TYR A 281 12.14 1.05 8.95
N VAL A 282 11.52 0.95 7.76
CA VAL A 282 11.29 -0.35 7.11
C VAL A 282 12.32 -0.72 6.05
N LYS A 283 13.12 0.22 5.53
CA LYS A 283 14.02 0.01 4.38
C LYS A 283 14.93 -1.23 4.50
N ASP A 284 15.42 -1.51 5.69
CA ASP A 284 16.32 -2.63 5.94
C ASP A 284 15.57 -3.94 6.28
N LYS A 285 14.23 -3.88 6.39
CA LYS A 285 13.36 -5.00 6.73
C LYS A 285 12.62 -5.55 5.52
N VAL A 286 12.50 -4.78 4.45
CA VAL A 286 11.78 -5.17 3.24
C VAL A 286 12.72 -5.81 2.23
N SER A 287 12.31 -6.94 1.67
CA SER A 287 13.04 -7.61 0.59
C SER A 287 12.65 -6.97 -0.74
N LEU A 288 13.56 -6.20 -1.31
CA LEU A 288 13.35 -5.67 -2.66
C LEU A 288 13.66 -6.75 -3.69
N PRO A 289 12.82 -6.96 -4.72
CA PRO A 289 13.18 -7.77 -5.86
C PRO A 289 14.47 -7.20 -6.47
N ARG A 290 15.48 -8.07 -6.65
CA ARG A 290 16.71 -7.65 -7.33
C ARG A 290 16.34 -7.19 -8.73
N GLU A 291 16.67 -5.95 -9.07
CA GLU A 291 16.60 -5.50 -10.46
C GLU A 291 17.53 -6.39 -11.26
N THR A 292 16.98 -7.27 -12.08
CA THR A 292 17.73 -7.96 -13.12
C THR A 292 18.08 -6.90 -14.14
N SER A 293 19.26 -6.31 -13.98
CA SER A 293 19.86 -5.43 -14.99
C SER A 293 20.07 -6.26 -16.27
N LEU A 294 19.15 -6.15 -17.20
CA LEU A 294 19.25 -6.68 -18.56
C LEU A 294 20.32 -5.89 -19.34
N GLY A 295 21.55 -5.79 -18.82
CA GLY A 295 22.59 -4.98 -19.46
C GLY A 295 23.98 -5.08 -18.86
N GLY A 296 24.23 -5.97 -17.91
CA GLY A 296 25.58 -6.19 -17.36
C GLY A 296 26.36 -7.21 -18.18
N GLY A 297 27.00 -6.79 -19.29
CA GLY A 297 27.96 -7.61 -20.02
C GLY A 297 29.01 -8.17 -19.06
N ARG A 298 29.11 -9.49 -18.98
CA ARG A 298 30.23 -10.22 -18.38
C ARG A 298 31.51 -9.72 -19.01
N ARG A 299 32.25 -8.85 -18.36
CA ARG A 299 33.70 -8.73 -18.56
C ARG A 299 34.35 -9.95 -17.92
N GLY A 300 34.55 -10.97 -18.73
CA GLY A 300 35.37 -12.11 -18.40
C GLY A 300 36.82 -11.66 -18.25
N GLY A 301 37.30 -11.58 -17.02
CA GLY A 301 38.73 -11.51 -16.73
C GLY A 301 39.30 -12.92 -16.75
N GLY A 302 39.65 -13.41 -17.96
CA GLY A 302 40.47 -14.61 -18.14
C GLY A 302 41.94 -14.28 -17.90
N GLY A 303 42.45 -14.61 -16.70
CA GLY A 303 43.84 -14.68 -16.37
C GLY A 303 44.26 -16.14 -16.20
N GLY A 304 44.37 -16.87 -17.29
CA GLY A 304 45.00 -18.19 -17.29
C GLY A 304 46.54 -18.04 -17.33
N ARG A 305 47.20 -18.37 -16.23
CA ARG A 305 48.63 -18.75 -16.21
C ARG A 305 48.66 -20.28 -16.26
N GLY A 306 49.16 -20.79 -17.39
CA GLY A 306 49.51 -22.20 -17.50
C GLY A 306 50.84 -22.47 -16.79
N PRO A 307 51.02 -23.68 -16.26
CA PRO A 307 52.29 -24.16 -15.80
C PRO A 307 53.08 -24.82 -16.95
N PHE A 308 54.33 -24.70 -16.87
CA PHE A 308 55.31 -25.54 -17.57
C PHE A 308 55.09 -27.00 -17.21
#